data_611ccb18feba5cd696cd219c4d6567ea
#
_entry.id   611ccb18feba5cd696cd219c4d6567ea
#
_cell.length_a   1.000
_cell.length_b   1.000
_cell.length_c   1.000
_cell.angle_alpha   90.00
_cell.angle_beta   90.00
_cell.angle_gamma   90.00
#
_symmetry.space_group_name_H-M   'P 1'
#
loop_
_entity.id
_entity.type
_entity.pdbx_description
1 polymer ?
#
loop_
_entity_poly.entity_id
_entity_poly.type
_entity_poly.pdbx_seq_one_letter_code
_entity_poly.pdbx_strand_id
1 'polypeptide(L)'
;ICSYAGLNLIQLHGNEDEDYITGLRKLTDLPVIKAVRFKNADDLYNAQNLSADYLLVDTYIKDSVGGTGKTFDWNKLPPLNKPYFLAGGITTDNFKAALKTDAYCIDISSGIETDKVKDYNKMKQIIYLKGKDENE
;
A
#
# COMPACT_ATOMS: atom_id res chain seq x y z
N ILE A 1 5.86 4.89 22.64
CA ILE A 1 4.61 4.25 22.14
C ILE A 1 4.95 2.92 21.45
N CYS A 2 5.87 2.90 20.45
CA CYS A 2 6.15 1.70 19.66
C CYS A 2 6.57 0.49 20.52
N SER A 3 7.51 0.64 21.40
CA SER A 3 7.97 -0.43 22.29
C SER A 3 6.90 -0.89 23.28
N TYR A 4 6.10 0.03 23.80
CA TYR A 4 4.98 -0.29 24.71
C TYR A 4 3.88 -1.08 23.99
N ALA A 5 3.59 -0.75 22.73
CA ALA A 5 2.57 -1.41 21.94
C ALA A 5 3.07 -2.68 21.22
N GLY A 6 4.37 -3.02 21.32
CA GLY A 6 4.96 -4.18 20.64
C GLY A 6 4.92 -4.08 19.12
N LEU A 7 5.03 -2.86 18.58
CA LEU A 7 5.01 -2.64 17.13
C LEU A 7 6.33 -3.07 16.50
N ASN A 8 6.26 -3.60 15.29
CA ASN A 8 7.40 -4.07 14.51
C ASN A 8 7.69 -3.19 13.27
N LEU A 9 6.79 -2.28 12.94
CA LEU A 9 6.84 -1.46 11.73
C LEU A 9 6.07 -0.17 11.98
N ILE A 10 6.56 0.95 11.43
CA ILE A 10 5.93 2.27 11.57
C ILE A 10 5.47 2.74 10.19
N GLN A 11 4.20 3.11 10.06
CA GLN A 11 3.68 3.73 8.83
C GLN A 11 3.44 5.22 9.05
N LEU A 12 4.07 6.05 8.22
CA LEU A 12 3.89 7.49 8.15
C LEU A 12 2.94 7.81 7.00
N HIS A 13 1.80 8.41 7.28
CA HIS A 13 0.72 8.64 6.31
C HIS A 13 0.33 10.12 6.18
N GLY A 14 1.19 11.02 6.62
CA GLY A 14 1.03 12.47 6.52
C GLY A 14 2.02 13.09 5.54
N ASN A 15 2.43 14.33 5.84
CA ASN A 15 3.38 15.09 5.04
C ASN A 15 4.79 15.06 5.65
N GLU A 16 5.14 13.96 6.31
CA GLU A 16 6.46 13.78 6.92
C GLU A 16 7.54 13.81 5.84
N ASP A 17 8.51 14.68 6.03
CA ASP A 17 9.67 14.88 5.20
C ASP A 17 10.89 14.09 5.69
N GLU A 18 12.04 14.29 5.03
CA GLU A 18 13.29 13.62 5.39
C GLU A 18 13.78 14.00 6.79
N ASP A 19 13.60 15.24 7.20
CA ASP A 19 14.01 15.71 8.54
C ASP A 19 13.21 14.99 9.63
N TYR A 20 11.91 14.80 9.40
CA TYR A 20 11.07 14.04 10.32
C TYR A 20 11.52 12.57 10.39
N ILE A 21 11.75 11.92 9.24
CA ILE A 21 12.16 10.50 9.21
C ILE A 21 13.52 10.32 9.87
N THR A 22 14.48 11.21 9.58
CA THR A 22 15.80 11.21 10.22
C THR A 22 15.70 11.42 11.73
N GLY A 23 14.82 12.30 12.18
CA GLY A 23 14.54 12.51 13.60
C GLY A 23 13.94 11.25 14.26
N LEU A 24 13.01 10.59 13.60
CA LEU A 24 12.39 9.34 14.07
C LEU A 24 13.43 8.21 14.20
N ARG A 25 14.35 8.10 13.24
CA ARG A 25 15.45 7.12 13.25
C ARG A 25 16.39 7.23 14.46
N LYS A 26 16.50 8.40 15.08
CA LYS A 26 17.28 8.58 16.33
C LYS A 26 16.54 7.99 17.54
N LEU A 27 15.25 7.72 17.44
CA LEU A 27 14.40 7.25 18.53
C LEU A 27 14.06 5.76 18.44
N THR A 28 14.24 5.14 17.25
CA THR A 28 13.87 3.74 17.01
C THR A 28 14.57 3.17 15.79
N ASP A 29 14.90 1.87 15.85
CA ASP A 29 15.43 1.08 14.73
C ASP A 29 14.32 0.36 13.94
N LEU A 30 13.04 0.58 14.27
CA LEU A 30 11.94 -0.05 13.57
C LEU A 30 11.90 0.39 12.11
N PRO A 31 11.61 -0.52 11.17
CA PRO A 31 11.43 -0.18 9.78
C PRO A 31 10.28 0.83 9.60
N VAL A 32 10.43 1.72 8.62
CA VAL A 32 9.49 2.79 8.33
C VAL A 32 8.92 2.63 6.92
N ILE A 33 7.60 2.65 6.82
CA ILE A 33 6.86 2.80 5.57
C ILE A 33 6.48 4.27 5.41
N LYS A 34 6.79 4.88 4.28
CA LYS A 34 6.24 6.20 3.90
C LYS A 34 5.09 6.02 2.92
N ALA A 35 3.90 6.42 3.32
CA ALA A 35 2.74 6.42 2.45
C ALA A 35 2.78 7.62 1.50
N VAL A 36 2.53 7.34 0.23
CA VAL A 36 2.53 8.30 -0.87
C VAL A 36 1.26 8.13 -1.68
N ARG A 37 0.47 9.19 -1.78
CA ARG A 37 -0.68 9.20 -2.67
C ARG A 37 -0.19 9.43 -4.10
N PHE A 38 -0.36 8.45 -4.96
CA PHE A 38 0.07 8.53 -6.35
C PHE A 38 -0.82 9.50 -7.13
N LYS A 39 -0.23 10.52 -7.71
CA LYS A 39 -0.85 11.43 -8.68
C LYS A 39 -0.09 11.40 -10.01
N ASN A 40 1.23 11.32 -9.94
CA ASN A 40 2.14 11.24 -11.08
C ASN A 40 3.45 10.53 -10.66
N ALA A 41 4.31 10.23 -11.63
CA ALA A 41 5.56 9.50 -11.38
C ALA A 41 6.53 10.25 -10.46
N ASP A 42 6.54 11.60 -10.50
CA ASP A 42 7.46 12.41 -9.71
C ASP A 42 7.19 12.26 -8.20
N ASP A 43 5.92 12.06 -7.79
CA ASP A 43 5.59 11.81 -6.38
C ASP A 43 6.35 10.60 -5.84
N LEU A 44 6.43 9.52 -6.64
CA LEU A 44 7.13 8.30 -6.25
C LEU A 44 8.66 8.42 -6.37
N TYR A 45 9.16 9.10 -7.42
CA TYR A 45 10.59 9.35 -7.58
C TYR A 45 11.14 10.21 -6.44
N ASN A 46 10.38 11.21 -5.99
CA ASN A 46 10.77 12.01 -4.83
C ASN A 46 10.72 11.19 -3.54
N ALA A 47 9.67 10.39 -3.34
CA ALA A 47 9.49 9.62 -2.12
C ALA A 47 10.54 8.50 -1.95
N GLN A 48 11.03 7.90 -3.03
CA GLN A 48 12.07 6.86 -2.88
C GLN A 48 13.45 7.41 -2.48
N ASN A 49 13.66 8.75 -2.51
CA ASN A 49 14.84 9.38 -1.98
C ASN A 49 14.80 9.60 -0.45
N LEU A 50 13.62 9.45 0.18
CA LEU A 50 13.48 9.53 1.63
C LEU A 50 14.14 8.35 2.32
N SER A 51 14.58 8.51 3.58
CA SER A 51 15.20 7.45 4.39
C SER A 51 14.23 6.40 4.93
N ALA A 52 13.02 6.31 4.38
CA ALA A 52 12.08 5.22 4.68
C ALA A 52 12.54 3.90 4.06
N ASP A 53 12.25 2.76 4.70
CA ASP A 53 12.64 1.42 4.21
C ASP A 53 11.72 0.95 3.10
N TYR A 54 10.43 1.32 3.19
CA TYR A 54 9.39 0.96 2.26
C TYR A 54 8.58 2.17 1.85
N LEU A 55 7.96 2.10 0.67
CA LEU A 55 6.86 2.99 0.30
C LEU A 55 5.53 2.27 0.43
N LEU A 56 4.45 2.99 0.73
CA LEU A 56 3.09 2.55 0.47
C LEU A 56 2.53 3.44 -0.63
N VAL A 57 2.25 2.85 -1.77
CA VAL A 57 1.73 3.55 -2.95
C VAL A 57 0.22 3.46 -2.93
N ASP A 58 -0.44 4.56 -2.54
CA ASP A 58 -1.90 4.64 -2.53
C ASP A 58 -2.41 5.16 -3.87
N THR A 59 -3.01 4.27 -4.65
CA THR A 59 -3.56 4.53 -5.99
C THR A 59 -5.06 4.86 -5.97
N TYR A 60 -5.64 5.19 -4.81
CA TYR A 60 -7.06 5.49 -4.69
C TYR A 60 -7.47 6.72 -5.50
N ILE A 61 -8.44 6.56 -6.39
CA ILE A 61 -9.07 7.63 -7.17
C ILE A 61 -10.41 7.97 -6.52
N LYS A 62 -10.55 9.19 -6.01
CA LYS A 62 -11.70 9.64 -5.19
C LYS A 62 -13.08 9.42 -5.84
N ASP A 63 -13.18 9.48 -7.16
CA ASP A 63 -14.44 9.40 -7.91
C ASP A 63 -14.66 8.03 -8.58
N SER A 64 -13.86 7.03 -8.24
CA SER A 64 -13.98 5.67 -8.78
C SER A 64 -14.89 4.75 -7.94
N VAL A 65 -15.36 5.23 -6.79
CA VAL A 65 -16.28 4.48 -5.91
C VAL A 65 -17.70 4.60 -6.42
N GLY A 66 -18.17 3.57 -7.07
CA GLY A 66 -19.56 3.44 -7.48
C GLY A 66 -19.75 3.36 -9.01
N GLY A 67 -19.60 2.17 -9.56
CA GLY A 67 -20.19 1.80 -10.85
C GLY A 67 -19.52 2.27 -12.14
N THR A 68 -18.46 3.07 -12.12
CA THR A 68 -17.79 3.51 -13.36
C THR A 68 -16.65 2.58 -13.82
N GLY A 69 -16.30 1.54 -13.06
CA GLY A 69 -15.26 0.57 -13.42
C GLY A 69 -13.84 1.14 -13.59
N LYS A 70 -13.61 2.38 -13.23
CA LYS A 70 -12.29 3.01 -13.33
C LYS A 70 -11.44 2.66 -12.13
N THR A 71 -10.83 1.49 -12.15
CA THR A 71 -9.67 1.19 -11.30
C THR A 71 -8.45 1.88 -11.88
N PHE A 72 -7.51 2.23 -11.00
CA PHE A 72 -6.21 2.73 -11.43
C PHE A 72 -5.50 1.65 -12.28
N ASP A 73 -4.89 2.08 -13.37
CA ASP A 73 -4.08 1.18 -14.21
C ASP A 73 -2.67 1.07 -13.60
N TRP A 74 -2.41 0.00 -12.87
CA TRP A 74 -1.13 -0.25 -12.18
C TRP A 74 0.06 -0.40 -13.12
N ASN A 75 -0.16 -0.65 -14.43
CA ASN A 75 0.92 -0.64 -15.42
C ASN A 75 1.53 0.76 -15.62
N LYS A 76 0.87 1.80 -15.12
CA LYS A 76 1.37 3.19 -15.14
C LYS A 76 2.30 3.52 -13.96
N LEU A 77 2.45 2.62 -13.02
CA LEU A 77 3.41 2.82 -11.94
C LEU A 77 4.82 2.78 -12.53
N PRO A 78 5.67 3.77 -12.20
CA PRO A 78 7.06 3.73 -12.65
C PRO A 78 7.82 2.64 -11.90
N PRO A 79 8.92 2.13 -12.47
CA PRO A 79 9.80 1.24 -11.73
C PRO A 79 10.37 1.94 -10.50
N LEU A 80 10.33 1.24 -9.36
CA LEU A 80 10.84 1.74 -8.09
C LEU A 80 12.05 0.92 -7.63
N ASN A 81 13.06 1.59 -7.09
CA ASN A 81 14.24 0.94 -6.53
C ASN A 81 14.02 0.49 -5.07
N LYS A 82 12.93 0.95 -4.46
CA LYS A 82 12.56 0.66 -3.08
C LYS A 82 11.36 -0.30 -3.06
N PRO A 83 11.37 -1.32 -2.20
CA PRO A 83 10.21 -2.20 -2.07
C PRO A 83 8.98 -1.39 -1.64
N TYR A 84 7.82 -1.72 -2.19
CA TYR A 84 6.61 -0.96 -1.92
C TYR A 84 5.39 -1.85 -1.63
N PHE A 85 4.50 -1.31 -0.83
CA PHE A 85 3.16 -1.81 -0.58
C PHE A 85 2.22 -1.14 -1.58
N LEU A 86 1.44 -1.93 -2.29
CA LEU A 86 0.40 -1.40 -3.18
C LEU A 86 -0.92 -1.30 -2.42
N ALA A 87 -1.49 -0.11 -2.37
CA ALA A 87 -2.76 0.20 -1.72
C ALA A 87 -3.67 1.01 -2.63
N GLY A 88 -4.93 1.15 -2.21
CA GLY A 88 -5.92 2.01 -2.87
C GLY A 88 -6.75 1.31 -3.94
N GLY A 89 -8.06 1.16 -3.68
CA GLY A 89 -9.03 0.62 -4.62
C GLY A 89 -8.91 -0.87 -4.95
N ILE A 90 -8.13 -1.63 -4.18
CA ILE A 90 -7.97 -3.08 -4.38
C ILE A 90 -9.18 -3.80 -3.79
N THR A 91 -9.78 -4.70 -4.58
CA THR A 91 -10.97 -5.50 -4.26
C THR A 91 -10.75 -6.95 -4.66
N THR A 92 -11.69 -7.83 -4.33
CA THR A 92 -11.69 -9.22 -4.78
C THR A 92 -11.65 -9.36 -6.30
N ASP A 93 -12.22 -8.39 -7.04
CA ASP A 93 -12.34 -8.48 -8.50
C ASP A 93 -11.04 -8.13 -9.23
N ASN A 94 -10.23 -7.22 -8.66
CA ASN A 94 -8.98 -6.76 -9.27
C ASN A 94 -7.71 -7.28 -8.56
N PHE A 95 -7.86 -8.05 -7.50
CA PHE A 95 -6.74 -8.57 -6.69
C PHE A 95 -5.71 -9.35 -7.52
N LYS A 96 -6.16 -10.18 -8.46
CA LYS A 96 -5.24 -10.91 -9.36
C LYS A 96 -4.40 -10.00 -10.24
N ALA A 97 -4.93 -8.85 -10.63
CA ALA A 97 -4.15 -7.85 -11.37
C ALA A 97 -3.14 -7.16 -10.46
N ALA A 98 -3.49 -6.91 -9.18
CA ALA A 98 -2.57 -6.37 -8.19
C ALA A 98 -1.39 -7.33 -7.93
N LEU A 99 -1.62 -8.65 -7.87
CA LEU A 99 -0.56 -9.66 -7.70
C LEU A 99 0.46 -9.70 -8.85
N LYS A 100 0.09 -9.21 -10.04
CA LYS A 100 1.00 -9.14 -11.21
C LYS A 100 1.92 -7.92 -11.21
N THR A 101 1.77 -7.04 -10.24
CA THR A 101 2.67 -5.89 -10.06
C THR A 101 3.94 -6.33 -9.33
N ASP A 102 5.00 -5.50 -9.39
CA ASP A 102 6.25 -5.72 -8.65
C ASP A 102 6.13 -5.32 -7.16
N ALA A 103 4.91 -5.20 -6.62
CA ALA A 103 4.67 -4.84 -5.24
C ALA A 103 5.17 -5.93 -4.28
N TYR A 104 5.94 -5.52 -3.27
CA TYR A 104 6.37 -6.40 -2.19
C TYR A 104 5.19 -6.93 -1.36
N CYS A 105 4.16 -6.09 -1.18
CA CYS A 105 2.96 -6.43 -0.41
C CYS A 105 1.73 -5.72 -1.00
N ILE A 106 0.57 -6.36 -0.87
CA ILE A 106 -0.73 -5.78 -1.24
C ILE A 106 -1.48 -5.42 0.04
N ASP A 107 -1.84 -4.14 0.18
CA ASP A 107 -2.63 -3.62 1.30
C ASP A 107 -4.09 -3.41 0.88
N ILE A 108 -5.01 -4.12 1.54
CA ILE A 108 -6.44 -4.07 1.23
C ILE A 108 -7.22 -3.63 2.45
N SER A 109 -7.95 -2.55 2.32
CA SER A 109 -8.83 -2.04 3.39
C SER A 109 -10.30 -2.16 3.01
N SER A 110 -10.87 -1.17 2.32
CA SER A 110 -12.29 -1.13 1.99
C SER A 110 -12.75 -2.20 1.01
N GLY A 111 -11.85 -2.74 0.18
CA GLY A 111 -12.17 -3.78 -0.79
C GLY A 111 -12.60 -5.11 -0.19
N ILE A 112 -12.35 -5.32 1.11
CA ILE A 112 -12.81 -6.48 1.89
C ILE A 112 -13.86 -6.09 2.92
N GLU A 113 -14.61 -5.01 2.68
CA GLU A 113 -15.71 -4.55 3.54
C GLU A 113 -17.05 -4.70 2.83
N THR A 114 -18.10 -4.93 3.64
CA THR A 114 -19.50 -4.76 3.29
C THR A 114 -20.10 -3.86 4.36
N ASP A 115 -20.76 -2.77 3.95
CA ASP A 115 -21.32 -1.76 4.85
C ASP A 115 -20.30 -1.20 5.87
N LYS A 116 -19.05 -0.98 5.43
CA LYS A 116 -17.90 -0.51 6.23
C LYS A 116 -17.45 -1.46 7.35
N VAL A 117 -17.89 -2.71 7.31
CA VAL A 117 -17.45 -3.78 8.23
C VAL A 117 -16.65 -4.81 7.44
N LYS A 118 -15.57 -5.32 8.00
CA LYS A 118 -14.75 -6.37 7.39
C LYS A 118 -15.60 -7.60 7.10
N ASP A 119 -15.63 -8.02 5.84
CA ASP A 119 -16.42 -9.14 5.33
C ASP A 119 -15.58 -10.41 5.30
N TYR A 120 -15.97 -11.40 6.10
CA TYR A 120 -15.27 -12.69 6.20
C TYR A 120 -15.17 -13.41 4.85
N ASN A 121 -16.21 -13.40 4.03
CA ASN A 121 -16.21 -14.09 2.74
C ASN A 121 -15.25 -13.43 1.76
N LYS A 122 -15.22 -12.09 1.72
CA LYS A 122 -14.25 -11.35 0.90
C LYS A 122 -12.81 -11.60 1.34
N MET A 123 -12.55 -11.60 2.65
CA MET A 123 -11.22 -11.94 3.18
C MET A 123 -10.80 -13.36 2.78
N LYS A 124 -11.70 -14.34 2.95
CA LYS A 124 -11.46 -15.74 2.54
C LYS A 124 -11.19 -15.86 1.04
N GLN A 125 -11.91 -15.09 0.21
CA GLN A 125 -11.72 -15.08 -1.23
C GLN A 125 -10.32 -14.54 -1.61
N ILE A 126 -9.85 -13.45 -0.97
CA ILE A 126 -8.49 -12.92 -1.19
C ILE A 126 -7.43 -13.96 -0.84
N ILE A 127 -7.54 -14.63 0.31
CA ILE A 127 -6.60 -15.67 0.72
C ILE A 127 -6.57 -16.82 -0.29
N TYR A 128 -7.74 -17.25 -0.77
CA TYR A 128 -7.84 -18.31 -1.79
C TYR A 128 -7.20 -17.89 -3.12
N LEU A 129 -7.43 -16.66 -3.57
CA LEU A 129 -6.85 -16.13 -4.81
C LEU A 129 -5.32 -16.06 -4.71
N LYS A 130 -4.77 -15.63 -3.57
CA LYS A 130 -3.33 -15.61 -3.33
C LYS A 130 -2.73 -17.02 -3.40
N GLY A 131 -3.32 -17.99 -2.73
CA GLY A 131 -2.81 -19.37 -2.71
C GLY A 131 -2.85 -20.08 -4.06
N LYS A 132 -3.68 -19.64 -5.00
CA LYS A 132 -3.67 -20.15 -6.39
C LYS A 132 -2.53 -19.59 -7.23
N ASP A 133 -2.17 -18.33 -7.01
CA ASP A 133 -1.10 -17.65 -7.75
C ASP A 133 0.29 -18.23 -7.39
N GLU A 134 0.45 -18.75 -6.17
CA GLU A 134 1.70 -19.39 -5.71
C GLU A 134 1.90 -20.82 -6.30
N ASN A 135 0.90 -21.37 -6.99
CA ASN A 135 0.92 -22.74 -7.54
C ASN A 135 0.86 -22.79 -9.09
N GLU A 136 0.82 -21.66 -9.75
CA GLU A 136 0.91 -21.50 -11.21
C GLU A 136 2.31 -21.05 -11.64
#